data_8d85ecf0faf549f45240892a0eac040e
#
_entry.id   8d85ecf0faf549f45240892a0eac040e
#
_cell.length_a   1.000
_cell.length_b   1.000
_cell.length_c   1.000
_cell.angle_alpha   90.00
_cell.angle_beta   90.00
_cell.angle_gamma   90.00
#
_symmetry.space_group_name_H-M   'P 1'
#
loop_
_entity.id
_entity.type
_entity.pdbx_description
1 polymer ?
#
loop_
_entity_poly.entity_id
_entity_poly.type
_entity_poly.pdbx_seq_one_letter_code
_entity_poly.pdbx_strand_id
1 'polypeptide(L)'
;MTTVSRALGSAFAGFTPAATTLHSPCGSSALLRHWQWSRASRARRLSSGRAARISMSLRAGIVGLPNVGKSTLFNAIVENGKAQAANFPFCTISPNVGVVAIPDPRLQVLSKLSKSQQTVPTSIELVDIAGLVKGASKGEGLGNQFLSNIREVDSILQVVRCFEDDDIVHVNGKVDPRSDIDVINLELIFSDLEQIEKRLDKLKKSETKDAQVKVKEQAERTGLEKIQGALMDGKPARSVDLADHEKEAIQHLCLLTMKPVIYVANVAESDLAEPDSNPHVKEVVKAASDLQSGMVTISAQVEAELAKLPLEERVEYLKSLGVAESGLGNLVKATYDLLGLRTYFTTGDKETKAWTILSGMTAPQAAGVIHSDFQKGFIRAETVSYDDFVAAGSLGAAREKGLLRLEGKDYVVQEGDVMLFRFNV
;
A
#
# COMPACT_ATOMS: atom_id res chain seq x y z
N MET A 1 -19.62 71.60 37.60
CA MET A 1 -20.87 71.79 38.35
C MET A 1 -21.58 70.47 38.34
N THR A 2 -21.54 69.88 39.46
CA THR A 2 -22.55 69.18 40.26
C THR A 2 -22.95 67.81 39.77
N THR A 3 -22.42 66.72 40.36
CA THR A 3 -22.91 66.04 41.63
C THR A 3 -24.27 65.37 41.37
N VAL A 4 -24.57 64.09 41.69
CA VAL A 4 -24.51 63.28 42.89
C VAL A 4 -25.03 61.90 42.52
N SER A 5 -24.41 60.78 42.77
CA SER A 5 -24.28 59.92 43.96
C SER A 5 -25.50 59.02 44.28
N ARG A 6 -25.19 57.76 44.55
CA ARG A 6 -25.83 56.73 45.46
C ARG A 6 -27.01 55.94 44.87
N ALA A 7 -27.23 54.69 45.19
CA ALA A 7 -26.61 53.68 46.08
C ALA A 7 -27.31 52.30 45.88
N LEU A 8 -26.59 51.26 46.20
CA LEU A 8 -26.97 50.05 46.92
C LEU A 8 -28.03 49.06 46.34
N GLY A 9 -27.65 47.82 46.22
CA GLY A 9 -28.55 46.71 46.41
C GLY A 9 -27.99 45.37 45.85
N SER A 10 -27.42 44.58 46.73
CA SER A 10 -26.93 43.23 46.64
C SER A 10 -27.96 42.19 46.10
N ALA A 11 -27.59 41.23 45.31
CA ALA A 11 -28.00 39.84 45.45
C ALA A 11 -27.09 38.93 44.64
N PHE A 12 -26.49 37.97 45.32
CA PHE A 12 -25.76 36.81 44.78
C PHE A 12 -26.69 35.88 44.04
N ALA A 13 -26.29 35.41 42.84
CA ALA A 13 -26.59 34.06 42.35
C ALA A 13 -25.61 33.72 41.25
N GLY A 14 -24.93 32.56 41.36
CA GLY A 14 -23.87 32.10 40.50
C GLY A 14 -24.32 31.77 39.07
N PHE A 15 -23.47 32.09 38.13
CA PHE A 15 -23.51 31.56 36.80
C PHE A 15 -22.12 31.01 36.43
N THR A 16 -22.05 29.70 36.30
CA THR A 16 -20.94 29.01 35.66
C THR A 16 -20.91 29.35 34.18
N PRO A 17 -19.76 29.68 33.57
CA PRO A 17 -19.68 29.85 32.12
C PRO A 17 -19.74 28.49 31.41
N ALA A 18 -20.75 28.31 30.59
CA ALA A 18 -20.83 27.24 29.63
C ALA A 18 -19.70 27.40 28.62
N ALA A 19 -18.86 26.36 28.49
CA ALA A 19 -17.86 26.24 27.47
C ALA A 19 -18.56 26.11 26.09
N THR A 20 -18.48 27.15 25.27
CA THR A 20 -18.85 27.14 23.87
C THR A 20 -17.81 26.33 23.11
N THR A 21 -18.12 25.07 22.83
CA THR A 21 -17.37 24.25 21.86
C THR A 21 -17.60 24.81 20.47
N LEU A 22 -16.57 25.43 19.92
CA LEU A 22 -16.45 25.75 18.52
C LEU A 22 -16.36 24.41 17.74
N HIS A 23 -17.44 24.02 17.10
CA HIS A 23 -17.45 22.98 16.10
C HIS A 23 -16.75 23.52 14.83
N SER A 24 -15.52 23.09 14.59
CA SER A 24 -14.91 23.13 13.26
C SER A 24 -15.55 22.02 12.43
N PRO A 25 -16.06 22.31 11.23
CA PRO A 25 -16.45 21.26 10.31
C PRO A 25 -15.21 20.69 9.65
N CYS A 26 -14.60 19.68 10.26
CA CYS A 26 -13.61 18.83 9.59
C CYS A 26 -14.39 17.81 8.77
N GLY A 27 -14.57 18.11 7.49
CA GLY A 27 -15.11 17.20 6.49
C GLY A 27 -14.09 16.10 6.18
N SER A 28 -13.99 15.11 7.08
CA SER A 28 -13.31 13.86 6.76
C SER A 28 -14.25 13.03 5.92
N SER A 29 -13.90 12.85 4.65
CA SER A 29 -14.65 12.01 3.72
C SER A 29 -14.97 10.64 4.33
N ALA A 30 -16.23 10.20 4.19
CA ALA A 30 -16.73 8.93 4.71
C ALA A 30 -15.92 7.71 4.19
N LEU A 31 -15.21 7.86 3.09
CA LEU A 31 -14.34 6.84 2.50
C LEU A 31 -13.15 6.46 3.38
N LEU A 32 -12.57 7.38 4.13
CA LEU A 32 -11.50 7.06 5.10
C LEU A 32 -12.02 6.30 6.32
N ARG A 33 -13.32 6.39 6.66
CA ARG A 33 -13.92 5.64 7.79
C ARG A 33 -14.20 4.18 7.46
N HIS A 34 -14.43 3.82 6.21
CA HIS A 34 -14.62 2.43 5.80
C HIS A 34 -13.29 1.64 5.79
N TRP A 35 -12.16 2.33 5.79
CA TRP A 35 -10.82 1.76 5.87
C TRP A 35 -10.36 1.40 7.28
N GLN A 36 -11.13 1.73 8.32
CA GLN A 36 -10.89 1.19 9.67
C GLN A 36 -11.32 -0.27 9.76
N TRP A 37 -10.70 -1.10 8.96
CA TRP A 37 -10.69 -2.54 9.19
C TRP A 37 -10.09 -2.78 10.57
N SER A 38 -10.85 -3.52 11.39
CA SER A 38 -10.46 -3.93 12.73
C SER A 38 -8.97 -4.34 12.76
N ARG A 39 -8.13 -3.45 13.28
CA ARG A 39 -6.70 -3.67 13.52
C ARG A 39 -6.42 -4.89 14.42
N ALA A 40 -7.46 -5.51 14.98
CA ALA A 40 -7.35 -6.53 16.01
C ALA A 40 -7.17 -7.97 15.49
N SER A 41 -7.31 -8.27 14.19
CA SER A 41 -7.37 -9.67 13.75
C SER A 41 -6.32 -10.14 12.74
N ARG A 42 -5.31 -9.34 12.37
CA ARG A 42 -4.30 -9.75 11.37
C ARG A 42 -2.83 -9.52 11.71
N ALA A 43 -2.44 -9.47 12.99
CA ALA A 43 -1.06 -9.76 13.38
C ALA A 43 -0.81 -11.28 13.26
N ARG A 44 -0.99 -11.85 12.05
CA ARG A 44 -0.60 -13.24 11.77
C ARG A 44 0.88 -13.24 11.45
N ARG A 45 1.65 -14.02 12.20
CA ARG A 45 3.07 -14.31 11.93
C ARG A 45 3.23 -14.72 10.47
N LEU A 46 3.91 -13.89 9.69
CA LEU A 46 4.32 -14.24 8.34
C LEU A 46 5.41 -15.29 8.44
N SER A 47 5.22 -16.44 7.78
CA SER A 47 6.18 -17.54 7.76
C SER A 47 7.54 -17.08 7.21
N SER A 48 8.63 -17.68 7.72
CA SER A 48 10.02 -17.35 7.44
C SER A 48 10.44 -17.36 5.96
N GLY A 49 9.62 -17.94 5.08
CA GLY A 49 9.89 -18.01 3.63
C GLY A 49 9.77 -16.70 2.86
N ARG A 50 9.03 -15.71 3.40
CA ARG A 50 8.86 -14.40 2.74
C ARG A 50 10.00 -13.44 3.06
N ALA A 51 10.68 -13.61 4.19
CA ALA A 51 11.78 -12.76 4.62
C ALA A 51 13.01 -12.78 3.68
N ALA A 52 13.25 -13.86 2.96
CA ALA A 52 14.41 -14.01 2.07
C ALA A 52 14.27 -13.23 0.74
N ARG A 53 13.08 -12.71 0.39
CA ARG A 53 12.83 -11.95 -0.86
C ARG A 53 12.76 -10.44 -0.69
N ILE A 54 12.88 -9.91 0.52
CA ILE A 54 12.64 -8.48 0.82
C ILE A 54 13.81 -7.57 0.44
N SER A 55 14.93 -8.10 -0.05
CA SER A 55 16.00 -7.26 -0.62
C SER A 55 15.68 -6.74 -2.03
N MET A 56 14.54 -7.12 -2.61
CA MET A 56 14.04 -6.62 -3.90
C MET A 56 12.90 -5.65 -3.64
N SER A 57 12.90 -4.52 -4.34
CA SER A 57 11.82 -3.55 -4.34
C SER A 57 10.46 -4.24 -4.51
N LEU A 58 9.48 -3.85 -3.69
CA LEU A 58 8.11 -4.34 -3.79
C LEU A 58 7.46 -3.79 -5.04
N ARG A 59 6.77 -4.65 -5.78
CA ARG A 59 6.15 -4.34 -7.07
C ARG A 59 4.65 -4.40 -7.01
N ALA A 60 4.00 -3.33 -7.51
CA ALA A 60 2.57 -3.34 -7.74
C ALA A 60 2.30 -3.21 -9.25
N GLY A 61 1.48 -4.10 -9.78
CA GLY A 61 1.14 -4.12 -11.20
C GLY A 61 -0.10 -3.30 -11.50
N ILE A 62 0.00 -2.34 -12.42
CA ILE A 62 -1.13 -1.55 -12.89
C ILE A 62 -1.82 -2.34 -14.01
N VAL A 63 -3.08 -2.70 -13.81
CA VAL A 63 -3.90 -3.43 -14.77
C VAL A 63 -5.22 -2.70 -15.03
N GLY A 64 -5.93 -3.06 -16.08
CA GLY A 64 -7.24 -2.51 -16.43
C GLY A 64 -7.57 -2.71 -17.90
N LEU A 65 -8.81 -2.48 -18.29
CA LEU A 65 -9.25 -2.53 -19.68
C LEU A 65 -8.58 -1.43 -20.52
N PRO A 66 -8.61 -1.51 -21.84
CA PRO A 66 -8.16 -0.40 -22.70
C PRO A 66 -8.96 0.90 -22.41
N ASN A 67 -8.31 2.05 -22.58
CA ASN A 67 -8.91 3.39 -22.48
C ASN A 67 -9.49 3.77 -21.09
N VAL A 68 -9.04 3.10 -20.00
CA VAL A 68 -9.42 3.47 -18.61
C VAL A 68 -8.47 4.46 -17.95
N GLY A 69 -7.41 4.91 -18.66
CA GLY A 69 -6.43 5.89 -18.17
C GLY A 69 -5.13 5.29 -17.59
N LYS A 70 -4.87 3.96 -17.77
CA LYS A 70 -3.64 3.29 -17.25
C LYS A 70 -2.36 3.97 -17.71
N SER A 71 -2.20 4.18 -19.02
CA SER A 71 -0.98 4.75 -19.58
C SER A 71 -0.77 6.21 -19.15
N THR A 72 -1.85 6.97 -19.01
CA THR A 72 -1.81 8.35 -18.50
C THR A 72 -1.30 8.34 -17.05
N LEU A 73 -1.88 7.50 -16.20
CA LEU A 73 -1.44 7.33 -14.81
C LEU A 73 0.02 6.86 -14.73
N PHE A 74 0.40 5.85 -15.52
CA PHE A 74 1.77 5.34 -15.53
C PHE A 74 2.78 6.39 -15.98
N ASN A 75 2.47 7.17 -17.01
CA ASN A 75 3.34 8.25 -17.46
C ASN A 75 3.51 9.33 -16.39
N ALA A 76 2.44 9.71 -15.68
CA ALA A 76 2.52 10.64 -14.54
C ALA A 76 3.45 10.09 -13.44
N ILE A 77 3.39 8.79 -13.17
CA ILE A 77 4.26 8.09 -12.22
C ILE A 77 5.73 8.18 -12.66
N VAL A 78 6.01 7.87 -13.92
CA VAL A 78 7.39 7.89 -14.47
C VAL A 78 7.96 9.30 -14.46
N GLU A 79 7.18 10.31 -14.82
CA GLU A 79 7.60 11.72 -14.79
C GLU A 79 7.90 12.19 -13.37
N ASN A 80 7.04 11.88 -12.40
CA ASN A 80 7.31 12.14 -10.99
C ASN A 80 8.56 11.42 -10.49
N GLY A 81 8.77 10.17 -10.89
CA GLY A 81 9.94 9.38 -10.55
C GLY A 81 11.24 9.97 -11.11
N LYS A 82 11.23 10.49 -12.32
CA LYS A 82 12.40 11.18 -12.92
C LYS A 82 12.80 12.43 -12.14
N ALA A 83 11.82 13.21 -11.70
CA ALA A 83 12.09 14.39 -10.86
C ALA A 83 12.69 14.03 -9.49
N GLN A 84 12.45 12.82 -9.00
CA GLN A 84 12.91 12.31 -7.71
C GLN A 84 14.14 11.39 -7.83
N ALA A 85 14.52 10.96 -9.03
CA ALA A 85 15.57 9.98 -9.30
C ALA A 85 16.96 10.37 -8.74
N ALA A 86 17.22 11.66 -8.55
CA ALA A 86 18.45 12.15 -7.90
C ALA A 86 18.64 11.61 -6.47
N ASN A 87 17.57 11.18 -5.81
CA ASN A 87 17.58 10.67 -4.44
C ASN A 87 17.66 9.13 -4.34
N PHE A 88 17.63 8.40 -5.48
CA PHE A 88 17.66 6.95 -5.52
C PHE A 88 18.90 6.42 -6.29
N PRO A 89 20.00 6.09 -5.60
CA PRO A 89 21.28 5.79 -6.24
C PRO A 89 21.34 4.49 -7.06
N PHE A 90 20.29 3.63 -7.05
CA PHE A 90 20.29 2.32 -7.74
C PHE A 90 19.02 2.03 -8.54
N CYS A 91 18.32 3.06 -9.01
CA CYS A 91 17.09 2.88 -9.76
C CYS A 91 17.40 2.54 -11.22
N THR A 92 17.21 1.28 -11.62
CA THR A 92 17.24 0.87 -13.03
C THR A 92 15.93 1.29 -13.70
N ILE A 93 15.99 2.19 -14.66
CA ILE A 93 14.82 2.63 -15.42
C ILE A 93 14.55 1.57 -16.49
N SER A 94 13.58 0.68 -16.24
CA SER A 94 12.99 -0.18 -17.27
C SER A 94 11.81 0.53 -17.94
N PRO A 95 11.55 0.31 -19.23
CA PRO A 95 10.51 1.05 -19.96
C PRO A 95 9.10 0.88 -19.39
N ASN A 96 8.84 -0.16 -18.60
CA ASN A 96 7.53 -0.47 -18.01
C ASN A 96 7.54 -0.43 -16.48
N VAL A 97 8.55 0.18 -15.83
CA VAL A 97 8.66 0.29 -14.38
C VAL A 97 8.82 1.73 -13.97
N GLY A 98 7.88 2.23 -13.18
CA GLY A 98 7.94 3.54 -12.55
C GLY A 98 8.26 3.39 -11.05
N VAL A 99 9.18 4.21 -10.54
CA VAL A 99 9.54 4.24 -9.12
C VAL A 99 8.93 5.46 -8.49
N VAL A 100 8.17 5.25 -7.41
CA VAL A 100 7.53 6.34 -6.66
C VAL A 100 8.04 6.35 -5.24
N ALA A 101 8.50 7.51 -4.79
CA ALA A 101 8.83 7.73 -3.38
C ALA A 101 7.57 7.72 -2.53
N ILE A 102 7.65 7.09 -1.37
CA ILE A 102 6.58 7.14 -0.37
C ILE A 102 6.76 8.42 0.44
N PRO A 103 5.78 9.35 0.36
CA PRO A 103 5.88 10.59 1.11
C PRO A 103 5.75 10.31 2.61
N ASP A 104 6.79 10.65 3.36
CA ASP A 104 6.81 10.53 4.81
C ASP A 104 7.34 11.81 5.45
N PRO A 105 6.48 12.63 6.07
CA PRO A 105 6.89 13.89 6.69
C PRO A 105 7.87 13.69 7.85
N ARG A 106 7.85 12.52 8.50
CA ARG A 106 8.74 12.19 9.62
C ARG A 106 10.21 12.22 9.21
N LEU A 107 10.49 11.83 7.96
CA LEU A 107 11.84 11.77 7.43
C LEU A 107 12.53 13.14 7.41
N GLN A 108 11.79 14.19 7.05
CA GLN A 108 12.29 15.57 7.03
C GLN A 108 12.57 16.11 8.44
N VAL A 109 11.72 15.76 9.39
CA VAL A 109 11.89 16.14 10.81
C VAL A 109 13.15 15.49 11.39
N LEU A 110 13.31 14.17 11.17
CA LEU A 110 14.49 13.43 11.63
C LEU A 110 15.79 13.98 11.01
N SER A 111 15.77 14.26 9.71
CA SER A 111 16.92 14.82 8.99
C SER A 111 17.35 16.17 9.55
N LYS A 112 16.39 17.06 9.86
CA LYS A 112 16.67 18.36 10.49
C LYS A 112 17.26 18.21 11.89
N LEU A 113 16.71 17.33 12.73
CA LEU A 113 17.19 17.10 14.09
C LEU A 113 18.58 16.47 14.11
N SER A 114 18.87 15.55 13.18
CA SER A 114 20.18 14.88 13.06
C SER A 114 21.18 15.66 12.19
N LYS A 115 20.76 16.79 11.59
CA LYS A 115 21.57 17.62 10.67
C LYS A 115 22.15 16.80 9.51
N SER A 116 21.37 15.87 8.99
CA SER A 116 21.80 14.95 7.94
C SER A 116 22.07 15.68 6.62
N GLN A 117 23.13 15.31 5.94
CA GLN A 117 23.49 15.86 4.63
C GLN A 117 22.54 15.39 3.52
N GLN A 118 22.00 14.17 3.66
CA GLN A 118 21.13 13.56 2.68
C GLN A 118 19.89 12.94 3.35
N THR A 119 18.78 13.01 2.63
CA THR A 119 17.50 12.39 3.04
C THR A 119 17.06 11.40 1.97
N VAL A 120 16.90 10.13 2.34
CA VAL A 120 16.55 9.05 1.41
C VAL A 120 15.20 8.46 1.80
N PRO A 121 14.10 8.75 1.04
CA PRO A 121 12.81 8.14 1.26
C PRO A 121 12.82 6.67 0.84
N THR A 122 11.82 5.92 1.29
CA THR A 122 11.54 4.60 0.71
C THR A 122 10.71 4.74 -0.57
N SER A 123 10.69 3.70 -1.39
CA SER A 123 9.99 3.71 -2.68
C SER A 123 9.29 2.39 -2.95
N ILE A 124 8.32 2.44 -3.86
CA ILE A 124 7.64 1.29 -4.42
C ILE A 124 7.80 1.30 -5.95
N GLU A 125 7.95 0.14 -6.55
CA GLU A 125 7.95 -0.03 -8.00
C GLU A 125 6.53 -0.29 -8.50
N LEU A 126 6.08 0.53 -9.44
CA LEU A 126 4.83 0.37 -10.16
C LEU A 126 5.13 -0.12 -11.57
N VAL A 127 4.52 -1.24 -11.96
CA VAL A 127 4.77 -1.88 -13.24
C VAL A 127 3.55 -1.70 -14.14
N ASP A 128 3.72 -1.10 -15.32
CA ASP A 128 2.65 -1.06 -16.31
C ASP A 128 2.50 -2.43 -16.96
N ILE A 129 1.36 -3.04 -16.75
CA ILE A 129 1.01 -4.30 -17.35
C ILE A 129 -0.01 -4.02 -18.45
N ALA A 130 0.35 -4.39 -19.69
CA ALA A 130 -0.48 -4.15 -20.88
C ALA A 130 -1.95 -4.50 -20.64
N GLY A 131 -2.86 -3.71 -21.24
CA GLY A 131 -4.31 -3.87 -21.03
C GLY A 131 -4.82 -5.26 -21.41
N LEU A 132 -5.69 -5.79 -20.57
CA LEU A 132 -6.37 -7.07 -20.80
C LEU A 132 -7.53 -6.88 -21.79
N VAL A 133 -7.65 -7.80 -22.74
CA VAL A 133 -8.85 -7.95 -23.56
C VAL A 133 -9.53 -9.25 -23.16
N LYS A 134 -10.85 -9.28 -23.18
CA LYS A 134 -11.67 -10.45 -22.86
C LYS A 134 -11.20 -11.67 -23.66
N GLY A 135 -11.00 -12.82 -22.98
CA GLY A 135 -10.53 -14.05 -23.61
C GLY A 135 -8.99 -14.23 -23.57
N ALA A 136 -8.28 -13.43 -22.80
CA ALA A 136 -6.82 -13.52 -22.67
C ALA A 136 -6.34 -14.84 -22.08
N SER A 137 -7.13 -15.48 -21.21
CA SER A 137 -6.82 -16.78 -20.61
C SER A 137 -6.90 -17.95 -21.61
N LYS A 138 -7.66 -17.77 -22.70
CA LYS A 138 -7.83 -18.79 -23.76
C LYS A 138 -6.99 -18.54 -25.01
N GLY A 139 -6.29 -17.40 -25.08
CA GLY A 139 -5.54 -16.95 -26.25
C GLY A 139 -4.07 -17.33 -26.20
N GLU A 140 -3.51 -17.66 -27.36
CA GLU A 140 -2.06 -17.72 -27.56
C GLU A 140 -1.50 -16.29 -27.64
N GLY A 141 -0.34 -16.03 -27.01
CA GLY A 141 0.41 -14.79 -27.17
C GLY A 141 0.23 -13.74 -26.07
N LEU A 142 -0.36 -12.58 -26.38
CA LEU A 142 -0.40 -11.42 -25.49
C LEU A 142 -1.12 -11.66 -24.15
N GLY A 143 -2.15 -12.52 -24.12
CA GLY A 143 -2.88 -12.84 -22.89
C GLY A 143 -2.02 -13.62 -21.88
N ASN A 144 -1.26 -14.59 -22.36
CA ASN A 144 -0.35 -15.36 -21.50
C ASN A 144 0.79 -14.49 -20.96
N GLN A 145 1.29 -13.54 -21.76
CA GLN A 145 2.31 -12.59 -21.32
C GLN A 145 1.76 -11.65 -20.24
N PHE A 146 0.52 -11.16 -20.38
CA PHE A 146 -0.16 -10.38 -19.38
C PHE A 146 -0.25 -11.11 -18.03
N LEU A 147 -0.75 -12.36 -18.04
CA LEU A 147 -0.87 -13.17 -16.83
C LEU A 147 0.50 -13.50 -16.21
N SER A 148 1.54 -13.69 -17.03
CA SER A 148 2.91 -13.88 -16.55
C SER A 148 3.43 -12.63 -15.82
N ASN A 149 3.21 -11.44 -16.37
CA ASN A 149 3.63 -10.19 -15.75
C ASN A 149 2.91 -9.95 -14.40
N ILE A 150 1.61 -10.31 -14.31
CA ILE A 150 0.90 -10.24 -13.02
C ILE A 150 1.49 -11.22 -12.00
N ARG A 151 2.03 -12.38 -12.41
CA ARG A 151 2.67 -13.32 -11.46
C ARG A 151 3.90 -12.73 -10.79
N GLU A 152 4.61 -11.83 -11.44
CA GLU A 152 5.87 -11.23 -10.97
C GLU A 152 5.69 -10.09 -9.98
N VAL A 153 4.48 -9.50 -9.86
CA VAL A 153 4.20 -8.40 -8.92
C VAL A 153 3.61 -8.90 -7.61
N ASP A 154 3.73 -8.11 -6.54
CA ASP A 154 3.24 -8.45 -5.19
C ASP A 154 1.78 -8.09 -4.98
N SER A 155 1.27 -7.07 -5.66
CA SER A 155 -0.10 -6.58 -5.60
C SER A 155 -0.61 -6.11 -6.96
N ILE A 156 -1.92 -5.99 -7.10
CA ILE A 156 -2.60 -5.56 -8.32
C ILE A 156 -3.31 -4.23 -8.05
N LEU A 157 -3.03 -3.24 -8.91
CA LEU A 157 -3.73 -1.96 -8.96
C LEU A 157 -4.63 -1.96 -10.19
N GLN A 158 -5.91 -2.26 -10.01
CA GLN A 158 -6.86 -2.34 -11.11
C GLN A 158 -7.49 -0.99 -11.36
N VAL A 159 -7.10 -0.33 -12.45
CA VAL A 159 -7.67 0.96 -12.88
C VAL A 159 -9.03 0.72 -13.53
N VAL A 160 -10.02 1.43 -13.03
CA VAL A 160 -11.42 1.34 -13.45
C VAL A 160 -11.87 2.73 -13.90
N ARG A 161 -12.49 2.83 -15.07
CA ARG A 161 -13.01 4.09 -15.61
C ARG A 161 -14.28 4.50 -14.88
N CYS A 162 -14.26 5.70 -14.28
CA CYS A 162 -15.39 6.30 -13.58
C CYS A 162 -15.70 7.72 -14.11
N PHE A 163 -15.27 8.04 -15.32
CA PHE A 163 -15.52 9.31 -16.01
C PHE A 163 -16.21 9.07 -17.35
N GLU A 164 -17.07 10.00 -17.74
CA GLU A 164 -17.70 10.05 -19.04
C GLU A 164 -16.86 10.96 -19.96
N ASP A 165 -16.60 10.51 -21.19
CA ASP A 165 -15.89 11.29 -22.21
C ASP A 165 -16.27 10.72 -23.57
N ASP A 166 -16.92 11.53 -24.40
CA ASP A 166 -17.43 11.14 -25.72
C ASP A 166 -16.30 10.92 -26.74
N ASP A 167 -15.15 11.57 -26.53
CA ASP A 167 -13.98 11.44 -27.42
C ASP A 167 -13.18 10.16 -27.12
N ILE A 168 -13.39 9.53 -25.98
CA ILE A 168 -12.68 8.31 -25.55
C ILE A 168 -13.63 7.11 -25.60
N VAL A 169 -13.49 6.28 -26.64
CA VAL A 169 -14.34 5.09 -26.84
C VAL A 169 -14.10 4.08 -25.71
N HIS A 170 -15.18 3.63 -25.03
CA HIS A 170 -15.13 2.52 -24.11
C HIS A 170 -15.21 1.18 -24.85
N VAL A 171 -14.45 0.16 -24.42
CA VAL A 171 -14.38 -1.16 -25.10
C VAL A 171 -15.76 -1.82 -25.22
N ASN A 172 -16.61 -1.65 -24.20
CA ASN A 172 -17.97 -2.22 -24.14
C ASN A 172 -19.04 -1.22 -24.61
N GLY A 173 -18.67 -0.07 -25.17
CA GLY A 173 -19.58 0.96 -25.69
C GLY A 173 -20.24 1.86 -24.61
N LYS A 174 -20.14 1.51 -23.32
CA LYS A 174 -20.61 2.32 -22.18
C LYS A 174 -19.68 2.14 -20.98
N VAL A 175 -19.65 3.13 -20.11
CA VAL A 175 -18.93 3.05 -18.83
C VAL A 175 -19.75 2.17 -17.88
N ASP A 176 -19.17 1.07 -17.42
CA ASP A 176 -19.79 0.12 -16.49
C ASP A 176 -18.71 -0.47 -15.58
N PRO A 177 -18.38 0.21 -14.47
CA PRO A 177 -17.28 -0.16 -13.59
C PRO A 177 -17.39 -1.58 -13.04
N ARG A 178 -18.61 -2.03 -12.72
CA ARG A 178 -18.83 -3.37 -12.21
C ARG A 178 -18.46 -4.43 -13.26
N SER A 179 -18.94 -4.26 -14.48
CA SER A 179 -18.63 -5.17 -15.59
C SER A 179 -17.13 -5.18 -15.89
N ASP A 180 -16.46 -4.04 -15.86
CA ASP A 180 -15.01 -3.92 -16.10
C ASP A 180 -14.19 -4.66 -15.04
N ILE A 181 -14.58 -4.55 -13.77
CA ILE A 181 -13.98 -5.28 -12.65
C ILE A 181 -14.17 -6.79 -12.84
N ASP A 182 -15.39 -7.22 -13.15
CA ASP A 182 -15.74 -8.63 -13.28
C ASP A 182 -15.01 -9.29 -14.45
N VAL A 183 -14.82 -8.61 -15.58
CA VAL A 183 -14.05 -9.12 -16.74
C VAL A 183 -12.62 -9.47 -16.33
N ILE A 184 -11.91 -8.58 -15.64
CA ILE A 184 -10.53 -8.86 -15.22
C ILE A 184 -10.48 -9.96 -14.16
N ASN A 185 -11.36 -9.92 -13.17
CA ASN A 185 -11.41 -10.93 -12.12
C ASN A 185 -11.68 -12.33 -12.70
N LEU A 186 -12.56 -12.47 -13.69
CA LEU A 186 -12.85 -13.74 -14.34
C LEU A 186 -11.63 -14.30 -15.10
N GLU A 187 -10.87 -13.45 -15.79
CA GLU A 187 -9.65 -13.90 -16.48
C GLU A 187 -8.58 -14.40 -15.48
N LEU A 188 -8.43 -13.73 -14.33
CA LEU A 188 -7.54 -14.20 -13.26
C LEU A 188 -8.02 -15.54 -12.65
N ILE A 189 -9.33 -15.67 -12.43
CA ILE A 189 -9.95 -16.90 -11.93
C ILE A 189 -9.73 -18.06 -12.91
N PHE A 190 -9.98 -17.87 -14.20
CA PHE A 190 -9.79 -18.93 -15.20
C PHE A 190 -8.33 -19.38 -15.29
N SER A 191 -7.38 -18.43 -15.23
CA SER A 191 -5.95 -18.75 -15.20
C SER A 191 -5.57 -19.59 -13.98
N ASP A 192 -6.09 -19.25 -12.80
CA ASP A 192 -5.80 -19.99 -11.58
C ASP A 192 -6.48 -21.37 -11.57
N LEU A 193 -7.73 -21.48 -12.05
CA LEU A 193 -8.42 -22.76 -12.20
C LEU A 193 -7.63 -23.73 -13.07
N GLU A 194 -7.18 -23.29 -14.24
CA GLU A 194 -6.36 -24.12 -15.13
C GLU A 194 -5.06 -24.61 -14.46
N GLN A 195 -4.41 -23.73 -13.71
CA GLN A 195 -3.18 -24.09 -12.96
C GLN A 195 -3.46 -25.08 -11.84
N ILE A 196 -4.55 -24.87 -11.09
CA ILE A 196 -4.98 -25.74 -9.99
C ILE A 196 -5.34 -27.12 -10.49
N GLU A 197 -6.12 -27.23 -11.57
CA GLU A 197 -6.48 -28.52 -12.19
C GLU A 197 -5.26 -29.31 -12.59
N LYS A 198 -4.33 -28.69 -13.33
CA LYS A 198 -3.05 -29.31 -13.70
C LYS A 198 -2.24 -29.78 -12.49
N ARG A 199 -2.26 -29.02 -11.39
CA ARG A 199 -1.53 -29.38 -10.16
C ARG A 199 -2.19 -30.50 -9.41
N LEU A 200 -3.51 -30.48 -9.24
CA LEU A 200 -4.28 -31.54 -8.59
C LEU A 200 -4.13 -32.88 -9.33
N ASP A 201 -4.11 -32.86 -10.67
CA ASP A 201 -3.87 -34.07 -11.46
C ASP A 201 -2.46 -34.64 -11.29
N LYS A 202 -1.45 -33.78 -11.09
CA LYS A 202 -0.09 -34.23 -10.75
C LYS A 202 -0.04 -34.84 -9.35
N LEU A 203 -0.71 -34.22 -8.36
CA LEU A 203 -0.77 -34.71 -7.00
C LEU A 203 -1.50 -36.05 -6.90
N LYS A 204 -2.55 -36.30 -7.72
CA LYS A 204 -3.24 -37.60 -7.78
C LYS A 204 -2.32 -38.73 -8.29
N LYS A 205 -1.37 -38.41 -9.16
CA LYS A 205 -0.42 -39.37 -9.77
C LYS A 205 0.87 -39.53 -8.96
N SER A 206 1.03 -38.76 -7.88
CA SER A 206 2.23 -38.86 -7.01
C SER A 206 2.19 -40.11 -6.17
N GLU A 207 3.22 -40.96 -6.30
CA GLU A 207 3.41 -42.19 -5.50
C GLU A 207 4.55 -42.05 -4.48
N THR A 208 4.70 -40.87 -3.89
CA THR A 208 5.80 -40.58 -2.96
C THR A 208 5.75 -41.47 -1.73
N LYS A 209 6.89 -42.09 -1.38
CA LYS A 209 7.05 -42.97 -0.18
C LYS A 209 7.45 -42.19 1.06
N ASP A 210 7.97 -40.97 0.93
CA ASP A 210 8.40 -40.12 2.04
C ASP A 210 7.20 -39.57 2.82
N ALA A 211 7.14 -39.82 4.10
CA ALA A 211 6.04 -39.43 4.99
C ALA A 211 5.93 -37.88 5.09
N GLN A 212 7.05 -37.15 5.11
CA GLN A 212 7.04 -35.69 5.22
C GLN A 212 6.52 -35.04 3.92
N VAL A 213 6.90 -35.60 2.77
CA VAL A 213 6.43 -35.14 1.47
C VAL A 213 4.93 -35.41 1.33
N LYS A 214 4.44 -36.59 1.78
CA LYS A 214 3.01 -36.90 1.80
C LYS A 214 2.18 -35.90 2.61
N VAL A 215 2.66 -35.50 3.78
CA VAL A 215 1.97 -34.50 4.61
C VAL A 215 1.87 -33.14 3.87
N LYS A 216 2.94 -32.72 3.20
CA LYS A 216 2.94 -31.48 2.41
C LYS A 216 2.00 -31.57 1.20
N GLU A 217 2.06 -32.67 0.45
CA GLU A 217 1.17 -32.93 -0.70
C GLU A 217 -0.30 -32.97 -0.28
N GLN A 218 -0.61 -33.55 0.89
CA GLN A 218 -1.97 -33.57 1.41
C GLN A 218 -2.44 -32.18 1.82
N ALA A 219 -1.59 -31.38 2.48
CA ALA A 219 -1.91 -29.99 2.82
C ALA A 219 -2.14 -29.13 1.56
N GLU A 220 -1.28 -29.29 0.54
CA GLU A 220 -1.40 -28.64 -0.74
C GLU A 220 -2.72 -29.01 -1.42
N ARG A 221 -3.03 -30.30 -1.50
CA ARG A 221 -4.27 -30.80 -2.11
C ARG A 221 -5.50 -30.22 -1.42
N THR A 222 -5.56 -30.30 -0.07
CA THR A 222 -6.70 -29.78 0.68
C THR A 222 -6.87 -28.27 0.48
N GLY A 223 -5.77 -27.50 0.48
CA GLY A 223 -5.81 -26.06 0.20
C GLY A 223 -6.31 -25.76 -1.21
N LEU A 224 -5.83 -26.51 -2.22
CA LEU A 224 -6.23 -26.32 -3.63
C LEU A 224 -7.68 -26.70 -3.88
N GLU A 225 -8.22 -27.76 -3.26
CA GLU A 225 -9.62 -28.16 -3.37
C GLU A 225 -10.55 -27.08 -2.78
N LYS A 226 -10.20 -26.49 -1.64
CA LYS A 226 -10.94 -25.35 -1.06
C LYS A 226 -10.94 -24.13 -1.99
N ILE A 227 -9.78 -23.79 -2.55
CA ILE A 227 -9.64 -22.65 -3.46
C ILE A 227 -10.41 -22.91 -4.75
N GLN A 228 -10.33 -24.10 -5.33
CA GLN A 228 -11.05 -24.47 -6.54
C GLN A 228 -12.56 -24.26 -6.36
N GLY A 229 -13.14 -24.71 -5.23
CA GLY A 229 -14.55 -24.47 -4.92
C GLY A 229 -14.91 -22.98 -4.89
N ALA A 230 -14.08 -22.14 -4.23
CA ALA A 230 -14.32 -20.70 -4.18
C ALA A 230 -14.21 -20.03 -5.56
N LEU A 231 -13.23 -20.41 -6.37
CA LEU A 231 -13.06 -19.88 -7.73
C LEU A 231 -14.23 -20.26 -8.65
N MET A 232 -14.75 -21.48 -8.52
CA MET A 232 -15.96 -21.91 -9.25
C MET A 232 -17.20 -21.12 -8.85
N ASP A 233 -17.28 -20.65 -7.59
CA ASP A 233 -18.31 -19.70 -7.11
C ASP A 233 -18.04 -18.24 -7.52
N GLY A 234 -17.01 -17.97 -8.33
CA GLY A 234 -16.61 -16.61 -8.73
C GLY A 234 -15.92 -15.80 -7.62
N LYS A 235 -15.50 -16.45 -6.52
CA LYS A 235 -14.80 -15.78 -5.41
C LYS A 235 -13.29 -15.93 -5.55
N PRO A 236 -12.50 -14.87 -5.26
CA PRO A 236 -11.04 -14.95 -5.37
C PRO A 236 -10.43 -15.86 -4.29
N ALA A 237 -9.31 -16.52 -4.59
CA ALA A 237 -8.63 -17.42 -3.66
C ALA A 237 -8.24 -16.75 -2.33
N ARG A 238 -7.99 -15.43 -2.30
CA ARG A 238 -7.70 -14.67 -1.07
C ARG A 238 -8.86 -14.62 -0.08
N SER A 239 -10.11 -14.89 -0.52
CA SER A 239 -11.29 -14.94 0.35
C SER A 239 -11.43 -16.25 1.13
N VAL A 240 -10.65 -17.29 0.76
CA VAL A 240 -10.70 -18.61 1.38
C VAL A 240 -9.91 -18.61 2.69
N ASP A 241 -10.50 -19.10 3.77
CA ASP A 241 -9.77 -19.30 5.03
C ASP A 241 -8.97 -20.60 4.97
N LEU A 242 -7.65 -20.44 4.87
CA LEU A 242 -6.69 -21.52 4.78
C LEU A 242 -5.86 -21.59 6.08
N ALA A 243 -5.56 -22.77 6.53
CA ALA A 243 -4.60 -22.99 7.61
C ALA A 243 -3.18 -22.58 7.18
N ASP A 244 -2.30 -22.23 8.12
CA ASP A 244 -0.95 -21.73 7.79
C ASP A 244 -0.12 -22.76 7.01
N HIS A 245 -0.23 -24.04 7.33
CA HIS A 245 0.43 -25.12 6.59
C HIS A 245 -0.12 -25.30 5.16
N GLU A 246 -1.43 -25.06 4.94
CA GLU A 246 -2.03 -25.07 3.59
C GLU A 246 -1.52 -23.88 2.76
N LYS A 247 -1.43 -22.68 3.38
CA LYS A 247 -0.88 -21.48 2.72
C LYS A 247 0.56 -21.66 2.31
N GLU A 248 1.38 -22.24 3.19
CA GLU A 248 2.79 -22.51 2.93
C GLU A 248 2.95 -23.54 1.78
N ALA A 249 2.12 -24.57 1.76
CA ALA A 249 2.16 -25.62 0.74
C ALA A 249 1.84 -25.09 -0.67
N ILE A 250 0.89 -24.14 -0.80
CA ILE A 250 0.46 -23.59 -2.11
C ILE A 250 1.24 -22.35 -2.56
N GLN A 251 2.06 -21.75 -1.70
CA GLN A 251 2.74 -20.47 -1.97
C GLN A 251 3.55 -20.47 -3.27
N HIS A 252 4.18 -21.60 -3.60
CA HIS A 252 5.00 -21.78 -4.80
C HIS A 252 4.22 -21.66 -6.12
N LEU A 253 2.89 -21.78 -6.09
CA LEU A 253 2.04 -21.67 -7.26
C LEU A 253 1.82 -20.23 -7.69
N CYS A 254 2.07 -19.25 -6.83
CA CYS A 254 1.90 -17.83 -7.11
C CYS A 254 0.53 -17.52 -7.74
N LEU A 255 -0.57 -18.05 -7.16
CA LEU A 255 -1.91 -17.86 -7.67
C LEU A 255 -2.25 -16.36 -7.77
N LEU A 256 -2.82 -15.96 -8.91
CA LEU A 256 -3.12 -14.57 -9.23
C LEU A 256 -4.21 -14.00 -8.30
N THR A 257 -5.25 -14.78 -8.04
CA THR A 257 -6.37 -14.40 -7.20
C THR A 257 -6.06 -14.43 -5.69
N MET A 258 -4.87 -14.91 -5.30
CA MET A 258 -4.33 -14.77 -3.94
C MET A 258 -3.70 -13.40 -3.68
N LYS A 259 -3.33 -12.68 -4.76
CA LYS A 259 -2.69 -11.36 -4.63
C LYS A 259 -3.68 -10.33 -4.08
N PRO A 260 -3.22 -9.41 -3.21
CA PRO A 260 -4.01 -8.28 -2.77
C PRO A 260 -4.31 -7.33 -3.94
N VAL A 261 -5.53 -6.76 -3.97
CA VAL A 261 -6.01 -5.89 -5.05
C VAL A 261 -6.46 -4.56 -4.46
N ILE A 262 -6.11 -3.46 -5.15
CA ILE A 262 -6.72 -2.13 -4.97
C ILE A 262 -7.42 -1.77 -6.27
N TYR A 263 -8.69 -1.40 -6.18
CA TYR A 263 -9.41 -0.78 -7.29
C TYR A 263 -9.11 0.71 -7.32
N VAL A 264 -8.63 1.18 -8.47
CA VAL A 264 -8.26 2.59 -8.69
C VAL A 264 -9.37 3.21 -9.53
N ALA A 265 -10.32 3.90 -8.88
CA ALA A 265 -11.40 4.59 -9.54
C ALA A 265 -10.86 5.87 -10.21
N ASN A 266 -10.71 5.84 -11.54
CA ASN A 266 -10.23 6.98 -12.30
C ASN A 266 -11.41 7.88 -12.70
N VAL A 267 -11.46 9.07 -12.09
CA VAL A 267 -12.53 10.06 -12.26
C VAL A 267 -12.08 11.27 -13.08
N ALA A 268 -13.04 12.07 -13.53
CA ALA A 268 -12.78 13.38 -14.10
C ALA A 268 -12.26 14.33 -13.02
N GLU A 269 -11.61 15.43 -13.44
CA GLU A 269 -11.12 16.48 -12.55
C GLU A 269 -12.25 17.06 -11.67
N SER A 270 -13.42 17.31 -12.28
CA SER A 270 -14.61 17.85 -11.59
C SER A 270 -15.09 17.02 -10.41
N ASP A 271 -14.83 15.70 -10.42
CA ASP A 271 -15.34 14.77 -9.43
C ASP A 271 -14.35 14.51 -8.29
N LEU A 272 -13.13 15.06 -8.38
CA LEU A 272 -12.08 14.83 -7.37
C LEU A 272 -12.43 15.40 -5.99
N ALA A 273 -13.10 16.55 -5.92
CA ALA A 273 -13.47 17.17 -4.66
C ALA A 273 -14.54 16.37 -3.90
N GLU A 274 -15.49 15.79 -4.64
CA GLU A 274 -16.62 15.03 -4.07
C GLU A 274 -16.82 13.69 -4.81
N PRO A 275 -15.86 12.77 -4.77
CA PRO A 275 -15.92 11.51 -5.52
C PRO A 275 -17.10 10.63 -5.10
N ASP A 276 -17.59 10.79 -3.88
CA ASP A 276 -18.76 10.07 -3.36
C ASP A 276 -20.08 10.47 -4.04
N SER A 277 -20.14 11.59 -4.75
CA SER A 277 -21.31 11.98 -5.52
C SER A 277 -21.43 11.22 -6.84
N ASN A 278 -20.29 10.76 -7.41
CA ASN A 278 -20.23 10.04 -8.68
C ASN A 278 -20.84 8.62 -8.57
N PRO A 279 -21.85 8.26 -9.40
CA PRO A 279 -22.51 6.96 -9.37
C PRO A 279 -21.55 5.80 -9.67
N HIS A 280 -20.62 5.99 -10.60
CA HIS A 280 -19.64 4.98 -10.98
C HIS A 280 -18.66 4.67 -9.83
N VAL A 281 -18.25 5.68 -9.06
CA VAL A 281 -17.42 5.49 -7.85
C VAL A 281 -18.17 4.66 -6.82
N LYS A 282 -19.47 4.91 -6.61
CA LYS A 282 -20.30 4.10 -5.69
C LYS A 282 -20.34 2.63 -6.07
N GLU A 283 -20.39 2.33 -7.37
CA GLU A 283 -20.33 0.94 -7.87
C GLU A 283 -18.98 0.30 -7.57
N VAL A 284 -17.87 1.02 -7.74
CA VAL A 284 -16.53 0.53 -7.39
C VAL A 284 -16.40 0.29 -5.89
N VAL A 285 -16.91 1.21 -5.04
CA VAL A 285 -16.93 1.04 -3.57
C VAL A 285 -17.65 -0.25 -3.19
N LYS A 286 -18.84 -0.47 -3.78
CA LYS A 286 -19.62 -1.69 -3.53
C LYS A 286 -18.88 -2.94 -3.97
N ALA A 287 -18.30 -2.94 -5.18
CA ALA A 287 -17.52 -4.07 -5.69
C ALA A 287 -16.28 -4.35 -4.81
N ALA A 288 -15.58 -3.32 -4.37
CA ALA A 288 -14.43 -3.45 -3.47
C ALA A 288 -14.82 -4.07 -2.11
N SER A 289 -15.96 -3.65 -1.55
CA SER A 289 -16.50 -4.22 -0.32
C SER A 289 -16.88 -5.70 -0.48
N ASP A 290 -17.62 -6.05 -1.55
CA ASP A 290 -18.04 -7.42 -1.85
C ASP A 290 -16.84 -8.37 -2.01
N LEU A 291 -15.75 -7.88 -2.63
CA LEU A 291 -14.52 -8.62 -2.94
C LEU A 291 -13.42 -8.48 -1.88
N GLN A 292 -13.74 -7.84 -0.75
CA GLN A 292 -12.79 -7.60 0.35
C GLN A 292 -11.47 -6.97 -0.13
N SER A 293 -11.55 -5.96 -0.98
CA SER A 293 -10.42 -5.29 -1.61
C SER A 293 -10.36 -3.80 -1.23
N GLY A 294 -9.19 -3.17 -1.38
CA GLY A 294 -9.03 -1.74 -1.20
C GLY A 294 -9.59 -0.94 -2.39
N MET A 295 -9.86 0.35 -2.18
CA MET A 295 -10.23 1.27 -3.24
C MET A 295 -9.60 2.65 -3.00
N VAL A 296 -9.16 3.29 -4.08
CA VAL A 296 -8.63 4.67 -4.10
C VAL A 296 -9.21 5.40 -5.29
N THR A 297 -9.61 6.64 -5.11
CA THR A 297 -10.03 7.52 -6.20
C THR A 297 -8.85 8.37 -6.67
N ILE A 298 -8.69 8.51 -7.98
CA ILE A 298 -7.62 9.27 -8.62
C ILE A 298 -8.16 9.91 -9.90
N SER A 299 -7.61 11.05 -10.31
CA SER A 299 -7.73 11.53 -11.68
C SER A 299 -6.36 11.42 -12.36
N ALA A 300 -6.26 10.49 -13.32
CA ALA A 300 -5.01 10.29 -14.06
C ALA A 300 -4.61 11.53 -14.86
N GLN A 301 -5.58 12.35 -15.29
CA GLN A 301 -5.34 13.62 -15.97
C GLN A 301 -4.69 14.61 -15.02
N VAL A 302 -5.27 14.84 -13.83
CA VAL A 302 -4.72 15.76 -12.82
C VAL A 302 -3.33 15.33 -12.37
N GLU A 303 -3.09 14.03 -12.20
CA GLU A 303 -1.75 13.53 -11.87
C GLU A 303 -0.72 13.78 -12.97
N ALA A 304 -1.14 13.70 -14.25
CA ALA A 304 -0.28 14.04 -15.38
C ALA A 304 0.02 15.54 -15.47
N GLU A 305 -0.89 16.40 -15.05
CA GLU A 305 -0.67 17.85 -14.94
C GLU A 305 0.25 18.18 -13.76
N LEU A 306 -0.02 17.60 -12.59
CA LEU A 306 0.84 17.76 -11.41
C LEU A 306 2.29 17.34 -11.68
N ALA A 307 2.51 16.28 -12.49
CA ALA A 307 3.86 15.83 -12.82
C ALA A 307 4.67 16.90 -13.56
N LYS A 308 4.03 17.78 -14.31
CA LYS A 308 4.67 18.86 -15.09
C LYS A 308 4.92 20.12 -14.26
N LEU A 309 4.21 20.29 -13.15
CA LEU A 309 4.33 21.47 -12.30
C LEU A 309 5.52 21.38 -11.33
N PRO A 310 6.18 22.52 -11.02
CA PRO A 310 7.13 22.62 -9.91
C PRO A 310 6.47 22.22 -8.59
N LEU A 311 7.26 21.65 -7.66
CA LEU A 311 6.75 21.16 -6.37
C LEU A 311 5.98 22.23 -5.57
N GLU A 312 6.40 23.47 -5.67
CA GLU A 312 5.82 24.62 -4.94
C GLU A 312 4.40 24.96 -5.46
N GLU A 313 4.16 24.82 -6.76
CA GLU A 313 2.87 25.10 -7.39
C GLU A 313 1.86 23.95 -7.25
N ARG A 314 2.32 22.71 -7.02
CA ARG A 314 1.45 21.53 -6.88
C ARG A 314 0.45 21.66 -5.74
N VAL A 315 0.89 22.23 -4.61
CA VAL A 315 0.02 22.40 -3.43
C VAL A 315 -1.08 23.42 -3.70
N GLU A 316 -0.77 24.49 -4.44
CA GLU A 316 -1.76 25.51 -4.79
C GLU A 316 -2.76 24.97 -5.83
N TYR A 317 -2.27 24.20 -6.80
CA TYR A 317 -3.12 23.55 -7.80
C TYR A 317 -4.10 22.56 -7.14
N LEU A 318 -3.63 21.67 -6.25
CA LEU A 318 -4.51 20.76 -5.50
C LEU A 318 -5.55 21.49 -4.67
N LYS A 319 -5.17 22.59 -4.01
CA LYS A 319 -6.11 23.42 -3.24
C LYS A 319 -7.17 24.07 -4.12
N SER A 320 -6.81 24.51 -5.35
CA SER A 320 -7.78 25.08 -6.30
C SER A 320 -8.83 24.06 -6.74
N LEU A 321 -8.47 22.75 -6.74
CA LEU A 321 -9.38 21.63 -7.01
C LEU A 321 -10.14 21.17 -5.75
N GLY A 322 -9.94 21.80 -4.60
CA GLY A 322 -10.58 21.38 -3.34
C GLY A 322 -10.02 20.11 -2.73
N VAL A 323 -8.81 19.68 -3.10
CA VAL A 323 -8.18 18.43 -2.68
C VAL A 323 -6.96 18.71 -1.79
N ALA A 324 -6.79 17.96 -0.72
CA ALA A 324 -5.69 18.14 0.22
C ALA A 324 -4.39 17.41 -0.20
N GLU A 325 -4.50 16.26 -0.85
CA GLU A 325 -3.37 15.41 -1.23
C GLU A 325 -3.59 14.84 -2.65
N SER A 326 -2.51 14.52 -3.37
CA SER A 326 -2.62 13.88 -4.69
C SER A 326 -3.17 12.46 -4.59
N GLY A 327 -3.92 12.04 -5.60
CA GLY A 327 -4.45 10.68 -5.70
C GLY A 327 -3.33 9.64 -5.77
N LEU A 328 -2.21 9.96 -6.42
CA LEU A 328 -1.03 9.11 -6.48
C LEU A 328 -0.42 8.91 -5.08
N GLY A 329 -0.32 9.96 -4.27
CA GLY A 329 0.14 9.86 -2.90
C GLY A 329 -0.73 8.92 -2.06
N ASN A 330 -2.05 9.04 -2.19
CA ASN A 330 -3.02 8.18 -1.52
C ASN A 330 -2.94 6.73 -2.03
N LEU A 331 -2.75 6.52 -3.34
CA LEU A 331 -2.58 5.20 -3.93
C LEU A 331 -1.34 4.47 -3.39
N VAL A 332 -0.22 5.18 -3.28
CA VAL A 332 1.02 4.64 -2.74
C VAL A 332 0.86 4.27 -1.26
N LYS A 333 0.27 5.14 -0.45
CA LYS A 333 -0.03 4.85 0.97
C LYS A 333 -0.95 3.63 1.11
N ALA A 334 -2.04 3.58 0.34
CA ALA A 334 -2.97 2.47 0.35
C ALA A 334 -2.31 1.13 -0.05
N THR A 335 -1.44 1.16 -1.05
CA THR A 335 -0.66 -0.02 -1.48
C THR A 335 0.28 -0.49 -0.38
N TYR A 336 0.93 0.44 0.32
CA TYR A 336 1.83 0.18 1.43
C TYR A 336 1.11 -0.52 2.58
N ASP A 337 -0.05 0.02 2.97
CA ASP A 337 -0.90 -0.55 4.03
C ASP A 337 -1.46 -1.93 3.64
N LEU A 338 -1.89 -2.09 2.38
CA LEU A 338 -2.44 -3.34 1.87
C LEU A 338 -1.41 -4.48 1.91
N LEU A 339 -0.15 -4.17 1.59
CA LEU A 339 0.96 -5.13 1.64
C LEU A 339 1.45 -5.41 3.07
N GLY A 340 0.88 -4.74 4.06
CA GLY A 340 1.27 -4.88 5.47
C GLY A 340 2.70 -4.42 5.73
N LEU A 341 3.10 -3.36 5.03
CA LEU A 341 4.43 -2.78 5.16
C LEU A 341 4.53 -1.86 6.36
N ARG A 342 5.75 -1.69 6.86
CA ARG A 342 6.10 -0.75 7.91
C ARG A 342 7.39 -0.05 7.57
N THR A 343 7.53 1.16 8.11
CA THR A 343 8.74 1.97 7.95
C THR A 343 9.46 2.07 9.29
N TYR A 344 10.75 1.81 9.29
CA TYR A 344 11.66 2.25 10.34
C TYR A 344 12.71 3.19 9.75
N PHE A 345 13.39 3.94 10.60
CA PHE A 345 14.37 4.95 10.18
C PHE A 345 15.76 4.64 10.72
N THR A 346 16.76 4.97 9.93
CA THR A 346 18.13 5.17 10.40
C THR A 346 18.49 6.64 10.22
N THR A 347 19.11 7.26 11.20
CA THR A 347 19.47 8.68 11.13
C THR A 347 20.85 8.93 11.68
N GLY A 348 21.58 9.84 11.06
CA GLY A 348 22.93 10.25 11.41
C GLY A 348 23.38 11.46 10.59
N ASP A 349 24.61 11.95 10.81
CA ASP A 349 25.14 13.15 10.16
C ASP A 349 25.24 13.03 8.62
N LYS A 350 25.48 11.83 8.11
CA LYS A 350 25.61 11.60 6.66
C LYS A 350 24.25 11.50 5.98
N GLU A 351 23.39 10.63 6.50
CA GLU A 351 22.08 10.42 5.92
C GLU A 351 21.00 10.11 6.97
N THR A 352 19.77 10.50 6.65
CA THR A 352 18.54 9.98 7.27
C THR A 352 17.80 9.19 6.21
N LYS A 353 17.52 7.91 6.51
CA LYS A 353 16.90 6.99 5.54
C LYS A 353 15.72 6.23 6.13
N ALA A 354 14.68 6.13 5.33
CA ALA A 354 13.53 5.28 5.60
C ALA A 354 13.75 3.89 4.99
N TRP A 355 13.38 2.86 5.73
CA TRP A 355 13.51 1.46 5.33
C TRP A 355 12.17 0.76 5.41
N THR A 356 11.81 0.03 4.35
CA THR A 356 10.57 -0.75 4.30
C THR A 356 10.79 -2.17 4.81
N ILE A 357 9.90 -2.61 5.68
CA ILE A 357 9.85 -3.99 6.21
C ILE A 357 8.42 -4.50 6.18
N LEU A 358 8.25 -5.81 6.27
CA LEU A 358 6.95 -6.41 6.53
C LEU A 358 6.60 -6.31 8.02
N SER A 359 5.33 -6.07 8.31
CA SER A 359 4.82 -6.11 9.68
C SER A 359 5.12 -7.47 10.32
N GLY A 360 5.65 -7.45 11.53
CA GLY A 360 6.05 -8.66 12.27
C GLY A 360 7.50 -9.09 12.08
N MET A 361 8.29 -8.39 11.28
CA MET A 361 9.74 -8.66 11.17
C MET A 361 10.46 -8.32 12.46
N THR A 362 11.42 -9.20 12.83
CA THR A 362 12.30 -9.00 13.97
C THR A 362 13.47 -8.08 13.66
N ALA A 363 14.13 -7.53 14.67
CA ALA A 363 15.26 -6.61 14.50
C ALA A 363 16.40 -7.19 13.63
N PRO A 364 16.82 -8.47 13.74
CA PRO A 364 17.79 -9.04 12.81
C PRO A 364 17.31 -9.07 11.36
N GLN A 365 16.02 -9.38 11.13
CA GLN A 365 15.43 -9.41 9.79
C GLN A 365 15.39 -8.00 9.20
N ALA A 366 15.01 -6.99 10.00
CA ALA A 366 15.04 -5.59 9.60
C ALA A 366 16.47 -5.10 9.28
N ALA A 367 17.45 -5.50 10.09
CA ALA A 367 18.87 -5.22 9.79
C ALA A 367 19.31 -5.87 8.47
N GLY A 368 18.77 -7.04 8.14
CA GLY A 368 19.01 -7.76 6.88
C GLY A 368 18.53 -7.00 5.63
N VAL A 369 17.54 -6.12 5.78
CA VAL A 369 17.08 -5.25 4.68
C VAL A 369 18.15 -4.22 4.30
N ILE A 370 18.98 -3.81 5.26
CA ILE A 370 20.13 -2.91 4.99
C ILE A 370 21.23 -3.70 4.30
N HIS A 371 21.66 -4.82 4.91
CA HIS A 371 22.68 -5.70 4.36
C HIS A 371 22.62 -7.09 5.03
N SER A 372 22.86 -8.15 4.25
CA SER A 372 22.84 -9.53 4.77
C SER A 372 23.80 -9.76 5.94
N ASP A 373 24.92 -9.06 5.98
CA ASP A 373 25.90 -9.20 7.06
C ASP A 373 25.39 -8.60 8.39
N PHE A 374 24.55 -7.56 8.33
CA PHE A 374 23.90 -7.00 9.51
C PHE A 374 22.95 -8.00 10.15
N GLN A 375 22.27 -8.80 9.34
CA GLN A 375 21.42 -9.88 9.85
C GLN A 375 22.25 -11.02 10.50
N LYS A 376 23.31 -11.46 9.79
CA LYS A 376 24.16 -12.57 10.26
C LYS A 376 24.93 -12.21 11.53
N GLY A 377 25.52 -11.03 11.55
CA GLY A 377 26.32 -10.52 12.65
C GLY A 377 25.54 -9.76 13.72
N PHE A 378 24.20 -9.78 13.71
CA PHE A 378 23.36 -8.99 14.59
C PHE A 378 23.68 -9.26 16.07
N ILE A 379 23.95 -8.17 16.81
CA ILE A 379 24.19 -8.21 18.27
C ILE A 379 22.96 -7.65 18.99
N ARG A 380 22.59 -6.40 18.69
CA ARG A 380 21.46 -5.68 19.28
C ARG A 380 21.07 -4.48 18.41
N ALA A 381 19.89 -3.92 18.64
CA ALA A 381 19.46 -2.63 18.10
C ALA A 381 19.28 -1.60 19.22
N GLU A 382 19.81 -0.40 19.01
CA GLU A 382 19.51 0.76 19.83
C GLU A 382 18.29 1.42 19.19
N THR A 383 17.15 1.45 19.88
CA THR A 383 15.85 1.82 19.30
C THR A 383 15.20 2.93 20.13
N VAL A 384 14.68 3.95 19.43
CA VAL A 384 13.87 5.02 20.01
C VAL A 384 12.64 5.18 19.14
N SER A 385 11.44 5.39 19.70
CA SER A 385 10.27 5.72 18.90
C SER A 385 10.44 7.09 18.24
N TYR A 386 9.78 7.32 17.08
CA TYR A 386 9.83 8.62 16.40
C TYR A 386 9.43 9.76 17.34
N ASP A 387 8.33 9.60 18.08
CA ASP A 387 7.81 10.63 18.96
C ASP A 387 8.79 10.96 20.11
N ASP A 388 9.40 9.95 20.72
CA ASP A 388 10.41 10.11 21.75
C ASP A 388 11.69 10.76 21.20
N PHE A 389 12.09 10.42 19.98
CA PHE A 389 13.23 11.04 19.34
C PHE A 389 13.02 12.53 19.08
N VAL A 390 11.83 12.90 18.58
CA VAL A 390 11.44 14.30 18.36
C VAL A 390 11.39 15.08 19.68
N ALA A 391 10.78 14.49 20.72
CA ALA A 391 10.69 15.10 22.06
C ALA A 391 12.08 15.24 22.73
N ALA A 392 13.01 14.34 22.45
CA ALA A 392 14.37 14.41 22.94
C ALA A 392 15.25 15.41 22.17
N GLY A 393 15.03 15.53 20.85
CA GLY A 393 15.76 16.40 19.92
C GLY A 393 17.04 15.78 19.34
N SER A 394 17.55 14.69 19.90
CA SER A 394 18.70 13.95 19.39
C SER A 394 18.81 12.56 20.02
N LEU A 395 19.56 11.64 19.37
CA LEU A 395 19.83 10.30 19.91
C LEU A 395 20.59 10.36 21.26
N GLY A 396 21.51 11.30 21.41
CA GLY A 396 22.25 11.51 22.66
C GLY A 396 21.32 11.93 23.80
N ALA A 397 20.47 12.93 23.58
CA ALA A 397 19.49 13.38 24.57
C ALA A 397 18.41 12.30 24.88
N ALA A 398 18.01 11.49 23.90
CA ALA A 398 17.13 10.36 24.13
C ALA A 398 17.79 9.31 25.05
N ARG A 399 19.09 9.07 24.90
CA ARG A 399 19.86 8.18 25.79
C ARG A 399 19.93 8.73 27.23
N GLU A 400 20.25 10.00 27.38
CA GLU A 400 20.30 10.65 28.70
C GLU A 400 18.96 10.63 29.42
N LYS A 401 17.86 10.77 28.68
CA LYS A 401 16.48 10.68 29.21
C LYS A 401 15.99 9.25 29.44
N GLY A 402 16.79 8.22 29.13
CA GLY A 402 16.40 6.80 29.28
C GLY A 402 15.35 6.34 28.26
N LEU A 403 15.13 7.07 27.18
CA LEU A 403 14.16 6.75 26.11
C LEU A 403 14.74 5.77 25.09
N LEU A 404 16.09 5.61 25.06
CA LEU A 404 16.76 4.68 24.19
C LEU A 404 16.70 3.28 24.76
N ARG A 405 16.06 2.36 24.02
CA ARG A 405 15.92 0.95 24.36
C ARG A 405 17.00 0.14 23.68
N LEU A 406 17.48 -0.92 24.36
CA LEU A 406 18.41 -1.89 23.81
C LEU A 406 17.62 -3.15 23.49
N GLU A 407 17.37 -3.40 22.22
CA GLU A 407 16.52 -4.48 21.76
C GLU A 407 17.33 -5.68 21.24
N GLY A 408 16.88 -6.87 21.59
CA GLY A 408 17.49 -8.14 21.21
C GLY A 408 16.94 -8.72 19.90
N LYS A 409 17.27 -10.01 19.68
CA LYS A 409 16.92 -10.72 18.44
C LYS A 409 15.41 -10.93 18.23
N ASP A 410 14.64 -11.01 19.32
CA ASP A 410 13.21 -11.31 19.27
C ASP A 410 12.34 -10.05 19.19
N TYR A 411 12.96 -8.85 19.22
CA TYR A 411 12.23 -7.60 19.11
C TYR A 411 11.57 -7.48 17.75
N VAL A 412 10.25 -7.28 17.75
CA VAL A 412 9.46 -7.02 16.54
C VAL A 412 9.43 -5.50 16.30
N VAL A 413 10.02 -5.09 15.18
CA VAL A 413 10.15 -3.68 14.80
C VAL A 413 8.78 -3.02 14.63
N GLN A 414 8.61 -1.85 15.24
CA GLN A 414 7.39 -1.07 15.19
C GLN A 414 7.45 0.01 14.11
N GLU A 415 6.27 0.47 13.68
CA GLU A 415 6.14 1.59 12.75
C GLU A 415 6.74 2.86 13.37
N GLY A 416 7.67 3.50 12.66
CA GLY A 416 8.30 4.74 13.09
C GLY A 416 9.48 4.57 14.05
N ASP A 417 9.94 3.34 14.31
CA ASP A 417 11.15 3.14 15.11
C ASP A 417 12.37 3.81 14.44
N VAL A 418 13.15 4.55 15.21
CA VAL A 418 14.46 5.07 14.83
C VAL A 418 15.51 4.13 15.40
N MET A 419 16.27 3.46 14.53
CA MET A 419 17.12 2.32 14.91
C MET A 419 18.57 2.49 14.52
N LEU A 420 19.47 2.03 15.40
CA LEU A 420 20.91 1.89 15.12
C LEU A 420 21.32 0.44 15.43
N PHE A 421 21.68 -0.31 14.41
CA PHE A 421 22.08 -1.71 14.54
C PHE A 421 23.54 -1.85 14.95
N ARG A 422 23.81 -2.69 15.93
CA ARG A 422 25.14 -3.15 16.34
C ARG A 422 25.33 -4.57 15.85
N PHE A 423 26.36 -4.77 15.07
CA PHE A 423 26.65 -6.07 14.47
C PHE A 423 28.16 -6.32 14.48
N ASN A 424 28.54 -7.57 14.35
CA ASN A 424 29.93 -8.00 14.19
C ASN A 424 30.05 -8.79 12.88
N VAL A 425 31.06 -8.48 12.07
CA VAL A 425 31.31 -9.11 10.76
C VAL A 425 32.44 -10.14 10.92
#